data_884473b363006cf4b86f22a09587de71
#
_entry.id   884473b363006cf4b86f22a09587de71
#
_cell.length_a   1.000
_cell.length_b   1.000
_cell.length_c   1.000
_cell.angle_alpha   90.00
_cell.angle_beta   90.00
_cell.angle_gamma   90.00
#
_symmetry.space_group_name_H-M   'P 1'
#
loop_
_entity.id
_entity.type
_entity.pdbx_description
1 polymer ?
#
loop_
_entity_poly.entity_id
_entity_poly.type
_entity_poly.pdbx_seq_one_letter_code
_entity_poly.pdbx_strand_id
1 'polypeptide(L)'
;MMGKLLGAALVLAAALWFVLARLRARRRQTALLRELAAALDAMAAAIRWQRRPLPDILAALERYPLAGPYFHRITERMWEGQTLPQAWHSVFSRLSLGAEWMTALELTGDEEKLTNGLLYTAGQLKQLCRQRGEEQRQTAKLWLAGVLSAAGLLII
;
A
#
# COMPACT_ATOMS: atom_id res chain seq x y z
N MET A 1 27.62 36.77 10.74
CA MET A 1 26.85 35.88 11.63
C MET A 1 25.45 35.54 11.10
N MET A 2 24.73 36.50 10.53
CA MET A 2 23.40 36.19 9.94
C MET A 2 23.42 35.20 8.78
N GLY A 3 24.44 35.24 7.92
CA GLY A 3 24.54 34.31 6.79
C GLY A 3 24.72 32.81 7.19
N LYS A 4 25.41 32.55 8.28
CA LYS A 4 25.62 31.23 8.81
C LYS A 4 24.34 30.61 9.43
N LEU A 5 23.56 31.46 10.10
CA LEU A 5 22.27 31.11 10.70
C LEU A 5 21.22 30.86 9.62
N LEU A 6 21.18 31.64 8.57
CA LEU A 6 20.32 31.44 7.40
C LEU A 6 20.65 30.13 6.66
N GLY A 7 21.93 29.85 6.46
CA GLY A 7 22.38 28.61 5.84
C GLY A 7 22.01 27.37 6.65
N ALA A 8 22.22 27.42 7.97
CA ALA A 8 21.83 26.32 8.86
C ALA A 8 20.31 26.13 8.90
N ALA A 9 19.52 27.20 8.91
CA ALA A 9 18.06 27.13 8.87
C ALA A 9 17.54 26.50 7.56
N LEU A 10 18.16 26.87 6.42
CA LEU A 10 17.80 26.28 5.11
C LEU A 10 18.13 24.79 5.04
N VAL A 11 19.27 24.37 5.55
CA VAL A 11 19.67 22.96 5.58
C VAL A 11 18.70 22.15 6.46
N LEU A 12 18.35 22.67 7.64
CA LEU A 12 17.39 22.02 8.53
C LEU A 12 15.99 21.95 7.89
N ALA A 13 15.53 23.00 7.25
CA ALA A 13 14.26 23.02 6.54
C ALA A 13 14.22 22.00 5.40
N ALA A 14 15.29 21.91 4.61
CA ALA A 14 15.42 20.93 3.54
C ALA A 14 15.45 19.50 4.07
N ALA A 15 16.19 19.22 5.15
CA ALA A 15 16.24 17.93 5.79
C ALA A 15 14.86 17.51 6.35
N LEU A 16 14.18 18.45 7.02
CA LEU A 16 12.83 18.22 7.55
C LEU A 16 11.83 17.96 6.43
N TRP A 17 11.89 18.72 5.35
CA TRP A 17 11.05 18.52 4.17
C TRP A 17 11.26 17.12 3.56
N PHE A 18 12.51 16.70 3.41
CA PHE A 18 12.86 15.38 2.88
C PHE A 18 12.32 14.25 3.76
N VAL A 19 12.48 14.35 5.08
CA VAL A 19 11.95 13.36 6.04
C VAL A 19 10.42 13.29 5.97
N LEU A 20 9.74 14.44 5.95
CA LEU A 20 8.29 14.50 5.86
C LEU A 20 7.77 13.93 4.54
N ALA A 21 8.42 14.22 3.42
CA ALA A 21 8.07 13.67 2.10
C ALA A 21 8.20 12.14 2.10
N ARG A 22 9.26 11.61 2.71
CA ARG A 22 9.51 10.17 2.80
C ARG A 22 8.49 9.46 3.70
N LEU A 23 8.11 10.09 4.82
CA LEU A 23 7.07 9.57 5.70
C LEU A 23 5.70 9.55 5.02
N ARG A 24 5.36 10.59 4.27
CA ARG A 24 4.11 10.65 3.48
C ARG A 24 4.06 9.54 2.43
N ALA A 25 5.17 9.31 1.72
CA ALA A 25 5.26 8.24 0.73
C ALA A 25 5.05 6.85 1.37
N ARG A 26 5.67 6.59 2.52
CA ARG A 26 5.49 5.33 3.27
C ARG A 26 4.06 5.15 3.77
N ARG A 27 3.45 6.21 4.31
CA ARG A 27 2.05 6.17 4.75
C ARG A 27 1.09 5.86 3.60
N ARG A 28 1.35 6.43 2.43
CA ARG A 28 0.56 6.18 1.23
C ARG A 28 0.67 4.73 0.77
N GLN A 29 1.87 4.15 0.79
CA GLN A 29 2.08 2.73 0.47
C GLN A 29 1.33 1.82 1.44
N THR A 30 1.41 2.08 2.73
CA THR A 30 0.68 1.31 3.75
C THR A 30 -0.84 1.47 3.60
N ALA A 31 -1.32 2.66 3.30
CA ALA A 31 -2.73 2.91 3.02
C ALA A 31 -3.21 2.17 1.78
N LEU A 32 -2.40 2.13 0.71
CA LEU A 32 -2.69 1.35 -0.49
C LEU A 32 -2.81 -0.15 -0.19
N LEU A 33 -1.87 -0.71 0.58
CA LEU A 33 -1.93 -2.12 0.99
C LEU A 33 -3.20 -2.43 1.79
N ARG A 34 -3.58 -1.53 2.68
CA ARG A 34 -4.80 -1.67 3.48
C ARG A 34 -6.04 -1.66 2.60
N GLU A 35 -6.10 -0.77 1.64
CA GLU A 35 -7.20 -0.74 0.66
C GLU A 35 -7.22 -1.99 -0.22
N LEU A 36 -6.06 -2.46 -0.69
CA LEU A 36 -5.96 -3.71 -1.46
C LEU A 36 -6.46 -4.91 -0.64
N ALA A 37 -6.08 -5.01 0.63
CA ALA A 37 -6.57 -6.06 1.51
C ALA A 37 -8.09 -5.99 1.69
N ALA A 38 -8.65 -4.81 1.91
CA ALA A 38 -10.09 -4.61 1.99
C ALA A 38 -10.80 -4.93 0.68
N ALA A 39 -10.20 -4.57 -0.45
CA ALA A 39 -10.73 -4.90 -1.78
C ALA A 39 -10.77 -6.40 -2.04
N LEU A 40 -9.73 -7.14 -1.66
CA LEU A 40 -9.69 -8.60 -1.78
C LEU A 40 -10.73 -9.28 -0.88
N ASP A 41 -10.91 -8.80 0.35
CA ASP A 41 -11.97 -9.26 1.25
C ASP A 41 -13.36 -9.01 0.65
N ALA A 42 -13.58 -7.82 0.10
CA ALA A 42 -14.84 -7.46 -0.56
C ALA A 42 -15.10 -8.30 -1.81
N MET A 43 -14.06 -8.58 -2.59
CA MET A 43 -14.14 -9.44 -3.76
C MET A 43 -14.51 -10.87 -3.38
N ALA A 44 -13.87 -11.42 -2.35
CA ALA A 44 -14.19 -12.75 -1.83
C ALA A 44 -15.64 -12.84 -1.34
N ALA A 45 -16.11 -11.84 -0.60
CA ALA A 45 -17.49 -11.76 -0.12
C ALA A 45 -18.50 -11.64 -1.28
N ALA A 46 -18.19 -10.85 -2.29
CA ALA A 46 -19.03 -10.68 -3.47
C ALA A 46 -19.17 -11.98 -4.29
N ILE A 47 -18.09 -12.73 -4.43
CA ILE A 47 -18.10 -14.05 -5.11
C ILE A 47 -18.90 -15.06 -4.30
N ARG A 48 -18.63 -15.15 -3.00
CA ARG A 48 -19.18 -16.19 -2.14
C ARG A 48 -20.67 -15.99 -1.79
N TRP A 49 -21.03 -14.76 -1.44
CA TRP A 49 -22.35 -14.45 -0.88
C TRP A 49 -23.31 -13.76 -1.84
N GLN A 50 -22.78 -12.89 -2.69
CA GLN A 50 -23.61 -12.07 -3.59
C GLN A 50 -23.71 -12.65 -5.00
N ARG A 51 -22.87 -13.58 -5.36
CA ARG A 51 -22.80 -14.22 -6.70
C ARG A 51 -22.85 -13.19 -7.84
N ARG A 52 -22.19 -12.06 -7.64
CA ARG A 52 -22.10 -11.00 -8.64
C ARG A 52 -21.20 -11.41 -9.80
N PRO A 53 -21.52 -11.01 -11.03
CA PRO A 53 -20.62 -11.18 -12.15
C PRO A 53 -19.32 -10.40 -11.93
N LEU A 54 -18.20 -10.93 -12.40
CA LEU A 54 -16.87 -10.37 -12.19
C LEU A 54 -16.73 -8.90 -12.65
N PRO A 55 -17.29 -8.48 -13.81
CA PRO A 55 -17.25 -7.06 -14.23
C PRO A 55 -17.86 -6.10 -13.20
N ASP A 56 -18.95 -6.48 -12.56
CA ASP A 56 -19.62 -5.66 -11.54
C ASP A 56 -18.77 -5.56 -10.28
N ILE A 57 -18.09 -6.65 -9.89
CA ILE A 57 -17.18 -6.68 -8.77
C ILE A 57 -16.01 -5.72 -9.01
N LEU A 58 -15.37 -5.81 -10.18
CA LEU A 58 -14.25 -4.94 -10.54
C LEU A 58 -14.68 -3.46 -10.59
N ALA A 59 -15.85 -3.16 -11.13
CA ALA A 59 -16.41 -1.81 -11.15
C ALA A 59 -16.63 -1.25 -9.73
N ALA A 60 -17.07 -2.07 -8.79
CA ALA A 60 -17.21 -1.68 -7.40
C ALA A 60 -15.86 -1.41 -6.73
N LEU A 61 -14.83 -2.17 -7.06
CA LEU A 61 -13.47 -2.01 -6.52
C LEU A 61 -12.77 -0.75 -7.06
N GLU A 62 -13.16 -0.23 -8.21
CA GLU A 62 -12.64 1.02 -8.77
C GLU A 62 -12.96 2.25 -7.91
N ARG A 63 -13.88 2.15 -6.96
CA ARG A 63 -14.27 3.23 -6.04
C ARG A 63 -13.26 3.52 -4.94
N TYR A 64 -12.31 2.63 -4.69
CA TYR A 64 -11.26 2.85 -3.70
C TYR A 64 -10.34 4.00 -4.13
N PRO A 65 -10.00 4.95 -3.24
CA PRO A 65 -9.21 6.12 -3.60
C PRO A 65 -7.80 5.81 -4.12
N LEU A 66 -7.11 4.84 -3.50
CA LEU A 66 -5.74 4.46 -3.86
C LEU A 66 -5.68 3.18 -4.69
N ALA A 67 -6.46 2.17 -4.33
CA ALA A 67 -6.50 0.88 -5.03
C ALA A 67 -7.34 0.93 -6.32
N GLY A 68 -8.32 1.80 -6.40
CA GLY A 68 -9.23 1.92 -7.54
C GLY A 68 -8.55 2.03 -8.91
N PRO A 69 -7.53 2.88 -9.08
CA PRO A 69 -6.79 2.99 -10.34
C PRO A 69 -6.16 1.68 -10.82
N TYR A 70 -5.73 0.81 -9.92
CA TYR A 70 -5.20 -0.51 -10.28
C TYR A 70 -6.29 -1.42 -10.85
N PHE A 71 -7.46 -1.46 -10.24
CA PHE A 71 -8.61 -2.23 -10.74
C PHE A 71 -9.14 -1.67 -12.05
N HIS A 72 -9.13 -0.36 -12.21
CA HIS A 72 -9.48 0.28 -13.48
C HIS A 72 -8.54 -0.15 -14.62
N ARG A 73 -7.24 -0.19 -14.37
CA ARG A 73 -6.26 -0.69 -15.36
C ARG A 73 -6.48 -2.16 -15.71
N ILE A 74 -6.85 -2.99 -14.74
CA ILE A 74 -7.20 -4.40 -14.99
C ILE A 74 -8.39 -4.48 -15.94
N THR A 75 -9.43 -3.71 -15.70
CA THR A 75 -10.62 -3.64 -16.56
C THR A 75 -10.24 -3.18 -17.97
N GLU A 76 -9.44 -2.13 -18.11
CA GLU A 76 -8.95 -1.65 -19.42
C GLU A 76 -8.20 -2.73 -20.19
N ARG A 77 -7.30 -3.46 -19.53
CA ARG A 77 -6.53 -4.53 -20.16
C ARG A 77 -7.40 -5.72 -20.56
N MET A 78 -8.42 -6.02 -19.80
CA MET A 78 -9.41 -7.04 -20.18
C MET A 78 -10.20 -6.62 -21.42
N TRP A 79 -10.55 -5.34 -21.56
CA TRP A 79 -11.16 -4.78 -22.77
C TRP A 79 -10.24 -4.85 -23.99
N GLU A 80 -8.93 -4.80 -23.79
CA GLU A 80 -7.92 -4.98 -24.83
C GLU A 80 -7.70 -6.44 -25.24
N GLY A 81 -8.40 -7.38 -24.63
CA GLY A 81 -8.36 -8.81 -24.93
C GLY A 81 -7.48 -9.66 -24.01
N GLN A 82 -6.93 -9.10 -22.94
CA GLN A 82 -6.20 -9.89 -21.94
C GLN A 82 -7.18 -10.65 -21.02
N THR A 83 -6.74 -11.82 -20.56
CA THR A 83 -7.48 -12.56 -19.53
C THR A 83 -7.30 -11.89 -18.17
N LEU A 84 -8.20 -12.17 -17.21
CA LEU A 84 -8.09 -11.64 -15.86
C LEU A 84 -6.74 -11.97 -15.19
N PRO A 85 -6.22 -13.21 -15.23
CA PRO A 85 -4.91 -13.52 -14.65
C PRO A 85 -3.76 -12.72 -15.29
N GLN A 86 -3.77 -12.54 -16.61
CA GLN A 86 -2.76 -11.76 -17.33
C GLN A 86 -2.81 -10.28 -16.96
N ALA A 87 -4.00 -9.69 -16.97
CA ALA A 87 -4.21 -8.30 -16.57
C ALA A 87 -3.80 -8.04 -15.12
N TRP A 88 -4.19 -8.93 -14.22
CA TRP A 88 -3.86 -8.89 -12.81
C TRP A 88 -2.35 -8.92 -12.57
N HIS A 89 -1.68 -9.89 -13.16
CA HIS A 89 -0.22 -10.02 -13.05
C HIS A 89 0.50 -8.79 -13.60
N SER A 90 0.12 -8.30 -14.76
CA SER A 90 0.78 -7.14 -15.38
C SER A 90 0.58 -5.85 -14.60
N VAL A 91 -0.57 -5.65 -13.97
CA VAL A 91 -0.86 -4.46 -13.15
C VAL A 91 -0.17 -4.53 -11.80
N PHE A 92 -0.29 -5.64 -11.08
CA PHE A 92 0.22 -5.76 -9.72
C PHE A 92 1.70 -6.11 -9.62
N SER A 93 2.35 -6.58 -10.71
CA SER A 93 3.80 -6.76 -10.73
C SER A 93 4.60 -5.45 -10.56
N ARG A 94 3.96 -4.32 -10.81
CA ARG A 94 4.55 -2.98 -10.67
C ARG A 94 4.41 -2.36 -9.28
N LEU A 95 3.75 -3.05 -8.36
CA LEU A 95 3.66 -2.58 -6.98
C LEU A 95 5.03 -2.54 -6.32
N SER A 96 5.31 -1.47 -5.61
CA SER A 96 6.54 -1.34 -4.82
C SER A 96 6.54 -2.21 -3.56
N LEU A 97 5.36 -2.55 -3.06
CA LEU A 97 5.18 -3.33 -1.85
C LEU A 97 4.00 -4.30 -1.99
N GLY A 98 4.20 -5.55 -1.60
CA GLY A 98 3.15 -6.58 -1.68
C GLY A 98 2.93 -7.18 -3.07
N ALA A 99 3.73 -6.82 -4.08
CA ALA A 99 3.63 -7.36 -5.43
C ALA A 99 3.73 -8.89 -5.46
N GLU A 100 4.59 -9.47 -4.66
CA GLU A 100 4.79 -10.92 -4.53
C GLU A 100 3.51 -11.65 -4.12
N TRP A 101 2.75 -11.11 -3.18
CA TRP A 101 1.48 -11.68 -2.72
C TRP A 101 0.38 -11.54 -3.77
N MET A 102 0.30 -10.38 -4.40
CA MET A 102 -0.72 -10.10 -5.41
C MET A 102 -0.49 -10.90 -6.70
N THR A 103 0.75 -11.08 -7.12
CA THR A 103 1.08 -11.84 -8.33
C THR A 103 1.05 -13.36 -8.10
N ALA A 104 1.26 -13.81 -6.88
CA ALA A 104 1.15 -15.23 -6.52
C ALA A 104 -0.30 -15.72 -6.44
N LEU A 105 -1.27 -14.82 -6.37
CA LEU A 105 -2.69 -15.15 -6.31
C LEU A 105 -3.14 -15.80 -7.61
N GLU A 106 -3.62 -17.04 -7.51
CA GLU A 106 -4.24 -17.77 -8.62
C GLU A 106 -5.72 -17.37 -8.78
N LEU A 107 -6.05 -16.74 -9.90
CA LEU A 107 -7.40 -16.32 -10.24
C LEU A 107 -8.15 -17.33 -11.12
N THR A 108 -7.68 -18.58 -11.11
CA THR A 108 -8.25 -19.69 -11.84
C THR A 108 -8.67 -20.80 -10.87
N GLY A 109 -9.67 -21.55 -11.22
CA GLY A 109 -10.18 -22.65 -10.41
C GLY A 109 -11.64 -22.49 -10.03
N ASP A 110 -12.07 -23.31 -9.08
CA ASP A 110 -13.41 -23.23 -8.54
C ASP A 110 -13.59 -22.02 -7.59
N GLU A 111 -14.84 -21.70 -7.31
CA GLU A 111 -15.23 -20.58 -6.46
C GLU A 111 -14.61 -20.66 -5.05
N GLU A 112 -14.57 -21.85 -4.47
CA GLU A 112 -14.02 -22.07 -3.13
C GLU A 112 -12.52 -21.81 -3.09
N LYS A 113 -11.78 -22.34 -4.05
CA LYS A 113 -10.32 -22.16 -4.17
C LYS A 113 -9.97 -20.68 -4.40
N LEU A 114 -10.71 -20.02 -5.29
CA LEU A 114 -10.54 -18.59 -5.57
C LEU A 114 -10.81 -17.74 -4.32
N THR A 115 -11.91 -18.00 -3.63
CA THR A 115 -12.29 -17.25 -2.41
C THR A 115 -11.26 -17.45 -1.30
N ASN A 116 -10.79 -18.67 -1.08
CA ASN A 116 -9.76 -18.96 -0.09
C ASN A 116 -8.43 -18.30 -0.44
N GLY A 117 -8.05 -18.27 -1.70
CA GLY A 117 -6.87 -17.57 -2.19
C GLY A 117 -6.94 -16.06 -1.95
N LEU A 118 -8.09 -15.45 -2.23
CA LEU A 118 -8.33 -14.02 -1.98
C LEU A 118 -8.22 -13.67 -0.49
N LEU A 119 -8.85 -14.45 0.37
CA LEU A 119 -8.82 -14.24 1.82
C LEU A 119 -7.41 -14.46 2.39
N TYR A 120 -6.69 -15.46 1.92
CA TYR A 120 -5.31 -15.70 2.31
C TYR A 120 -4.40 -14.52 1.93
N THR A 121 -4.49 -14.07 0.69
CA THR A 121 -3.71 -12.91 0.22
C THR A 121 -4.06 -11.63 0.98
N ALA A 122 -5.34 -11.38 1.25
CA ALA A 122 -5.78 -10.27 2.08
C ALA A 122 -5.16 -10.33 3.49
N GLY A 123 -5.12 -11.52 4.10
CA GLY A 123 -4.48 -11.74 5.40
C GLY A 123 -2.99 -11.42 5.38
N GLN A 124 -2.27 -11.82 4.33
CA GLN A 124 -0.84 -11.51 4.17
C GLN A 124 -0.59 -10.02 4.00
N LEU A 125 -1.41 -9.33 3.23
CA LEU A 125 -1.33 -7.87 3.08
C LEU A 125 -1.60 -7.14 4.40
N LYS A 126 -2.57 -7.58 5.18
CA LYS A 126 -2.86 -7.04 6.52
C LYS A 126 -1.68 -7.23 7.48
N GLN A 127 -1.05 -8.39 7.44
CA GLN A 127 0.15 -8.68 8.25
C GLN A 127 1.31 -7.79 7.85
N LEU A 128 1.53 -7.59 6.56
CA LEU A 128 2.55 -6.68 6.04
C LEU A 128 2.29 -5.23 6.50
N CYS A 129 1.03 -4.79 6.50
CA CYS A 129 0.63 -3.47 7.03
C CYS A 129 0.96 -3.33 8.52
N ARG A 130 0.70 -4.36 9.32
CA ARG A 130 1.02 -4.35 10.77
C ARG A 130 2.52 -4.26 11.00
N GLN A 131 3.32 -5.08 10.32
CA GLN A 131 4.78 -5.06 10.43
C GLN A 131 5.35 -3.68 10.09
N ARG A 132 4.86 -3.06 9.00
CA ARG A 132 5.27 -1.72 8.60
C ARG A 132 4.87 -0.64 9.61
N GLY A 133 3.68 -0.76 10.18
CA GLY A 133 3.22 0.15 11.23
C GLY A 133 4.06 0.08 12.49
N GLU A 134 4.47 -1.11 12.92
CA GLU A 134 5.36 -1.33 14.08
C GLU A 134 6.76 -0.77 13.82
N GLU A 135 7.35 -1.03 12.65
CA GLU A 135 8.65 -0.48 12.26
C GLU A 135 8.62 1.07 12.26
N GLN A 136 7.56 1.68 11.77
CA GLN A 136 7.40 3.13 11.77
C GLN A 136 7.32 3.70 13.19
N ARG A 137 6.63 3.03 14.10
CA ARG A 137 6.53 3.44 15.51
C ARG A 137 7.88 3.34 16.22
N GLN A 138 8.62 2.27 16.00
CA GLN A 138 9.96 2.09 16.58
C GLN A 138 10.94 3.13 16.06
N THR A 139 10.94 3.40 14.75
CA THR A 139 11.78 4.43 14.14
C THR A 139 11.45 5.83 14.66
N ALA A 140 10.17 6.16 14.82
CA ALA A 140 9.72 7.43 15.39
C ALA A 140 10.17 7.61 16.84
N LYS A 141 10.12 6.56 17.67
CA LYS A 141 10.61 6.56 19.05
C LYS A 141 12.12 6.77 19.12
N LEU A 142 12.89 6.11 18.27
CA LEU A 142 14.34 6.27 18.20
C LEU A 142 14.73 7.68 17.74
N TRP A 143 14.02 8.25 16.80
CA TRP A 143 14.22 9.62 16.34
C TRP A 143 13.94 10.65 17.43
N LEU A 144 12.84 10.51 18.17
CA LEU A 144 12.51 11.36 19.32
C LEU A 144 13.57 11.28 20.40
N ALA A 145 14.04 10.07 20.72
CA ALA A 145 15.11 9.87 21.68
C ALA A 145 16.43 10.52 21.23
N GLY A 146 16.78 10.40 19.94
CA GLY A 146 17.96 11.02 19.36
C GLY A 146 17.89 12.55 19.36
N VAL A 147 16.75 13.12 19.01
CA VAL A 147 16.53 14.58 19.03
C VAL A 147 16.61 15.15 20.45
N LEU A 148 16.00 14.46 21.42
CA LEU A 148 16.05 14.86 22.83
C LEU A 148 17.46 14.78 23.40
N SER A 149 18.24 13.76 23.03
CA SER A 149 19.64 13.62 23.42
C SER A 149 20.52 14.73 22.84
N ALA A 150 20.33 15.06 21.56
CA ALA A 150 21.06 16.15 20.90
C ALA A 150 20.70 17.53 21.49
N ALA A 151 19.42 17.76 21.78
CA ALA A 151 18.97 18.99 22.43
C ALA A 151 19.53 19.13 23.86
N GLY A 152 19.62 18.02 24.59
CA GLY A 152 20.24 18.01 25.94
C GLY A 152 21.73 18.35 25.93
N LEU A 153 22.46 17.91 24.91
CA LEU A 153 23.89 18.24 24.73
C LEU A 153 24.14 19.70 24.33
N LEU A 154 23.18 20.33 23.65
CA LEU A 154 23.28 21.75 23.26
C LEU A 154 22.99 22.73 24.40
N ILE A 155 22.33 22.28 25.47
CA ILE A 155 21.95 23.11 26.64
C ILE A 155 23.04 23.08 27.73
N ILE A 156 23.95 22.10 27.68
CA ILE A 156 25.11 21.99 28.58
C ILE A 156 26.31 22.71 27.99
#